data_a26c2a8115b09571461431aa3b6c1cfb
#
_entry.id   a26c2a8115b09571461431aa3b6c1cfb
#
_cell.length_a   1.000
_cell.length_b   1.000
_cell.length_c   1.000
_cell.angle_alpha   90.00
_cell.angle_beta   90.00
_cell.angle_gamma   90.00
#
_symmetry.space_group_name_H-M   'P 1'
#
loop_
_entity.id
_entity.type
_entity.pdbx_description
1 polymer ?
#
loop_
_entity_poly.entity_id
_entity_poly.type
_entity_poly.pdbx_seq_one_letter_code
_entity_poly.pdbx_strand_id
1 'polypeptide(L)'
;MAAVSLVTGGGLAGCAKRSVGATVSPGMLVPENVPASACCLPPVRVSADREIRTVVGLRPFRPSGFRVAKEMVGEKAVVHNYGHGGGGITLSWGTSKLAVDLGLPGHVGPVAVLGCGAVGLATARLVQEAGFDVTIYAKALPPETTSNIAGGQWFPASVYDPDKTLTPEFTEQFVAAARYGYRRYQIMTDSRYGIRWMRNYFIANKPWKAPITGGQFGLIMDLLPEVRDLKVGEHPFGTKLVRQFDGLIIEPPIYLPAMLTDVRIAGGKVVVREMRSLDEVRALPEKLVFNCTGLGAKALFNDAELTPIRGQLTFLVPQPEVTYATSYENTYMFSRRDGILLGGTHELGDWNLKPDTATKAAILAKQQELFGGMRWPRLTAS
;
A
#
# COMPACT_ATOMS: atom_id res chain seq x y z
N MET A 1 20.22 -49.34 -42.54
CA MET A 1 19.41 -50.36 -43.23
C MET A 1 18.10 -50.53 -42.48
N ALA A 2 17.04 -50.40 -43.21
CA ALA A 2 15.66 -50.90 -43.00
C ALA A 2 14.89 -50.31 -41.78
N ALA A 3 13.64 -49.96 -41.89
CA ALA A 3 12.70 -49.69 -42.99
C ALA A 3 11.47 -49.03 -42.37
N VAL A 4 10.87 -48.21 -43.14
CA VAL A 4 9.60 -47.49 -42.94
C VAL A 4 8.43 -48.46 -42.88
N SER A 5 7.43 -48.17 -42.07
CA SER A 5 6.05 -48.55 -42.37
C SER A 5 5.06 -47.51 -41.87
N LEU A 6 4.42 -46.83 -42.79
CA LEU A 6 3.19 -46.04 -42.63
C LEU A 6 2.00 -47.00 -42.40
N VAL A 7 1.11 -46.62 -41.49
CA VAL A 7 -0.30 -47.03 -41.54
C VAL A 7 -1.19 -45.82 -41.38
N THR A 8 -1.94 -45.51 -42.38
CA THR A 8 -3.02 -44.52 -42.47
C THR A 8 -4.29 -45.11 -41.86
N GLY A 9 -5.07 -44.31 -41.18
CA GLY A 9 -6.39 -44.68 -40.73
C GLY A 9 -7.07 -43.52 -40.01
N GLY A 10 -8.03 -42.88 -40.70
CA GLY A 10 -8.75 -41.69 -40.28
C GLY A 10 -9.76 -41.90 -39.18
N GLY A 11 -10.18 -40.84 -38.59
CA GLY A 11 -11.27 -40.77 -37.62
C GLY A 11 -11.47 -39.35 -37.16
N LEU A 12 -12.27 -38.59 -37.89
CA LEU A 12 -12.81 -37.30 -37.46
C LEU A 12 -13.81 -37.54 -36.32
N ALA A 13 -13.47 -37.18 -35.10
CA ALA A 13 -14.41 -37.04 -34.01
C ALA A 13 -14.50 -35.59 -33.60
N GLY A 14 -15.66 -34.97 -33.82
CA GLY A 14 -15.93 -33.58 -33.54
C GLY A 14 -15.87 -33.25 -32.05
N CYS A 15 -15.10 -32.22 -31.70
CA CYS A 15 -15.19 -31.55 -30.41
C CYS A 15 -16.50 -30.80 -30.31
N ALA A 16 -17.48 -31.39 -29.62
CA ALA A 16 -18.66 -30.67 -29.18
C ALA A 16 -18.25 -29.64 -28.13
N LYS A 17 -18.37 -28.38 -28.46
CA LYS A 17 -18.34 -27.28 -27.50
C LYS A 17 -19.48 -27.45 -26.50
N ARG A 18 -19.22 -27.94 -25.31
CA ARG A 18 -20.13 -27.78 -24.18
C ARG A 18 -20.11 -26.31 -23.74
N SER A 19 -21.08 -25.54 -24.20
CA SER A 19 -21.45 -24.29 -23.58
C SER A 19 -22.05 -24.64 -22.20
N VAL A 20 -21.32 -24.35 -21.15
CA VAL A 20 -21.90 -24.31 -19.81
C VAL A 20 -22.75 -23.05 -19.76
N GLY A 21 -24.03 -23.22 -20.06
CA GLY A 21 -25.03 -22.21 -19.84
C GLY A 21 -25.18 -21.98 -18.35
N ALA A 22 -24.62 -20.86 -17.86
CA ALA A 22 -25.00 -20.33 -16.57
C ALA A 22 -26.47 -19.94 -16.67
N THR A 23 -27.34 -20.69 -16.03
CA THR A 23 -28.75 -20.34 -15.84
C THR A 23 -28.79 -19.11 -14.92
N VAL A 24 -28.86 -17.94 -15.52
CA VAL A 24 -29.20 -16.70 -14.83
C VAL A 24 -30.67 -16.79 -14.45
N SER A 25 -30.97 -16.69 -13.16
CA SER A 25 -32.35 -16.64 -12.64
C SER A 25 -33.14 -15.56 -13.39
N PRO A 26 -34.37 -15.84 -13.87
CA PRO A 26 -35.18 -14.84 -14.58
C PRO A 26 -35.60 -13.76 -13.60
N GLY A 27 -35.07 -12.56 -13.74
CA GLY A 27 -35.46 -11.38 -12.93
C GLY A 27 -34.46 -10.23 -12.85
N MET A 28 -33.25 -10.40 -13.37
CA MET A 28 -32.25 -9.33 -13.35
C MET A 28 -31.91 -8.88 -14.78
N LEU A 29 -32.75 -7.97 -15.33
CA LEU A 29 -32.42 -7.26 -16.56
C LEU A 29 -31.36 -6.19 -16.23
N VAL A 30 -30.18 -6.31 -16.83
CA VAL A 30 -29.08 -5.36 -16.74
C VAL A 30 -29.29 -4.29 -17.82
N PRO A 31 -29.21 -2.97 -17.52
CA PRO A 31 -29.33 -1.94 -18.54
C PRO A 31 -28.21 -2.06 -19.58
N GLU A 32 -28.53 -1.92 -20.85
CA GLU A 32 -27.60 -2.05 -21.99
C GLU A 32 -26.37 -1.11 -21.96
N ASN A 33 -26.37 -0.05 -21.11
CA ASN A 33 -25.33 0.96 -21.05
C ASN A 33 -24.60 1.04 -19.69
N VAL A 34 -24.79 0.10 -18.77
CA VAL A 34 -24.01 0.05 -17.53
C VAL A 34 -22.83 -0.88 -17.75
N PRO A 35 -21.57 -0.42 -17.56
CA PRO A 35 -20.43 -1.31 -17.66
C PRO A 35 -20.64 -2.54 -16.77
N ALA A 36 -20.46 -3.75 -17.30
CA ALA A 36 -20.70 -5.00 -16.57
C ALA A 36 -20.02 -5.05 -15.20
N SER A 37 -18.89 -4.32 -15.03
CA SER A 37 -18.19 -4.17 -13.76
C SER A 37 -18.94 -3.29 -12.73
N ALA A 38 -19.82 -2.41 -13.16
CA ALA A 38 -20.56 -1.53 -12.25
C ALA A 38 -21.81 -2.20 -11.68
N CYS A 39 -22.42 -3.13 -12.44
CA CYS A 39 -23.68 -3.77 -12.07
C CYS A 39 -23.61 -4.76 -10.91
N CYS A 40 -22.42 -5.15 -10.45
CA CYS A 40 -22.25 -6.31 -9.57
C CYS A 40 -21.32 -6.06 -8.38
N LEU A 41 -21.30 -4.82 -7.82
CA LEU A 41 -20.55 -4.59 -6.57
C LEU A 41 -21.32 -5.19 -5.38
N PRO A 42 -20.86 -6.31 -4.81
CA PRO A 42 -21.50 -6.88 -3.62
C PRO A 42 -21.25 -5.96 -2.42
N PRO A 43 -22.26 -5.73 -1.57
CA PRO A 43 -22.06 -4.95 -0.36
C PRO A 43 -21.16 -5.69 0.62
N VAL A 44 -20.33 -4.96 1.36
CA VAL A 44 -19.57 -5.51 2.48
C VAL A 44 -20.54 -5.78 3.63
N ARG A 45 -20.47 -6.98 4.18
CA ARG A 45 -21.22 -7.39 5.38
C ARG A 45 -20.50 -6.87 6.64
N VAL A 46 -20.87 -5.68 7.07
CA VAL A 46 -20.24 -5.02 8.22
C VAL A 46 -21.05 -5.30 9.48
N SER A 47 -20.47 -6.06 10.40
CA SER A 47 -21.06 -6.31 11.71
C SER A 47 -19.98 -6.69 12.73
N ALA A 48 -20.24 -6.48 14.01
CA ALA A 48 -19.27 -6.71 15.08
C ALA A 48 -18.95 -8.21 15.28
N ASP A 49 -19.91 -9.10 15.02
CA ASP A 49 -19.75 -10.55 15.08
C ASP A 49 -18.84 -11.12 14.00
N ARG A 50 -18.52 -10.33 12.98
CA ARG A 50 -17.58 -10.69 11.91
C ARG A 50 -16.15 -10.18 12.17
N GLU A 51 -15.91 -9.55 13.32
CA GLU A 51 -14.57 -9.05 13.66
C GLU A 51 -13.59 -10.21 13.92
N ILE A 52 -12.42 -10.13 13.26
CA ILE A 52 -11.29 -11.03 13.54
C ILE A 52 -10.36 -10.38 14.57
N ARG A 53 -10.03 -9.10 14.36
CA ARG A 53 -9.10 -8.34 15.19
C ARG A 53 -9.24 -6.84 14.97
N THR A 54 -8.85 -6.08 15.98
CA THR A 54 -8.62 -4.63 15.86
C THR A 54 -7.18 -4.33 16.27
N VAL A 55 -6.49 -3.55 15.47
CA VAL A 55 -5.06 -3.20 15.64
C VAL A 55 -4.84 -1.70 15.52
N VAL A 56 -3.74 -1.22 16.11
CA VAL A 56 -3.32 0.18 16.03
C VAL A 56 -1.91 0.26 15.48
N GLY A 57 -1.69 1.17 14.52
CA GLY A 57 -0.39 1.48 13.96
C GLY A 57 -0.04 2.96 14.10
N LEU A 58 1.25 3.23 14.25
CA LEU A 58 1.78 4.60 14.34
C LEU A 58 2.51 4.94 13.06
N ARG A 59 1.91 5.82 12.25
CA ARG A 59 2.54 6.29 11.00
C ARG A 59 3.66 7.27 11.34
N PRO A 60 4.89 7.10 10.82
CA PRO A 60 6.01 8.00 11.08
C PRO A 60 5.87 9.28 10.26
N PHE A 61 5.19 10.27 10.80
CA PHE A 61 4.86 11.51 10.10
C PHE A 61 5.88 12.61 10.40
N ARG A 62 6.25 13.36 9.36
CA ARG A 62 6.97 14.63 9.43
C ARG A 62 6.17 15.70 8.69
N PRO A 63 5.86 16.85 9.30
CA PRO A 63 5.13 17.92 8.64
C PRO A 63 5.81 18.44 7.37
N SER A 64 7.14 18.43 7.30
CA SER A 64 7.91 18.80 6.10
C SER A 64 8.05 17.65 5.06
N GLY A 65 7.42 16.49 5.29
CA GLY A 65 7.53 15.32 4.44
C GLY A 65 8.66 14.37 4.84
N PHE A 66 8.86 13.31 4.04
CA PHE A 66 9.93 12.34 4.28
C PHE A 66 11.31 12.98 4.17
N ARG A 67 12.28 12.40 4.88
CA ARG A 67 13.67 12.83 4.83
C ARG A 67 14.52 11.85 4.04
N VAL A 68 15.07 12.30 2.90
CA VAL A 68 16.15 11.63 2.18
C VAL A 68 17.34 12.61 2.19
N ALA A 69 18.33 12.31 3.02
CA ALA A 69 19.49 13.18 3.21
C ALA A 69 20.69 12.38 3.70
N LYS A 70 21.91 12.84 3.36
CA LYS A 70 23.17 12.22 3.81
C LYS A 70 23.87 13.12 4.82
N GLU A 71 24.37 12.54 5.89
CA GLU A 71 25.21 13.22 6.89
C GLU A 71 26.34 12.31 7.37
N MET A 72 27.32 12.87 8.04
CA MET A 72 28.40 12.11 8.68
C MET A 72 28.13 11.94 10.17
N VAL A 73 28.24 10.70 10.65
CA VAL A 73 28.17 10.35 12.08
C VAL A 73 29.51 9.74 12.47
N GLY A 74 30.44 10.58 12.90
CA GLY A 74 31.86 10.20 12.98
C GLY A 74 32.40 9.88 11.59
N GLU A 75 32.97 8.70 11.42
CA GLU A 75 33.49 8.23 10.11
C GLU A 75 32.44 7.52 9.24
N LYS A 76 31.19 7.41 9.70
CA LYS A 76 30.13 6.72 8.98
C LYS A 76 29.36 7.71 8.12
N ALA A 77 29.16 7.37 6.85
CA ALA A 77 28.17 8.04 6.01
C ALA A 77 26.78 7.46 6.35
N VAL A 78 25.87 8.28 6.83
CA VAL A 78 24.49 7.90 7.14
C VAL A 78 23.57 8.55 6.15
N VAL A 79 22.76 7.74 5.45
CA VAL A 79 21.71 8.22 4.54
C VAL A 79 20.36 7.97 5.19
N HIS A 80 19.64 9.03 5.50
CA HIS A 80 18.29 8.97 6.06
C HIS A 80 17.27 8.64 4.98
N ASN A 81 16.32 7.79 5.33
CA ASN A 81 15.17 7.43 4.50
C ASN A 81 13.99 7.05 5.41
N TYR A 82 13.31 8.06 5.96
CA TYR A 82 12.21 7.87 6.91
C TYR A 82 11.23 9.05 6.88
N GLY A 83 10.16 8.96 7.70
CA GLY A 83 9.23 10.07 7.87
C GLY A 83 8.09 10.13 6.84
N HIS A 84 7.75 8.98 6.26
CA HIS A 84 6.80 8.87 5.14
C HIS A 84 5.32 9.01 5.53
N GLY A 85 4.99 9.18 6.80
CA GLY A 85 3.61 9.25 7.26
C GLY A 85 2.78 8.04 6.83
N GLY A 86 1.66 8.27 6.17
CA GLY A 86 0.81 7.22 5.62
C GLY A 86 1.28 6.62 4.29
N GLY A 87 2.27 7.24 3.63
CA GLY A 87 2.79 6.83 2.32
C GLY A 87 3.98 5.86 2.36
N GLY A 88 4.31 5.27 3.53
CA GLY A 88 5.53 4.46 3.70
C GLY A 88 5.63 3.26 2.77
N ILE A 89 4.56 2.50 2.56
CA ILE A 89 4.55 1.42 1.56
C ILE A 89 4.61 2.02 0.15
N THR A 90 3.70 2.93 -0.18
CA THR A 90 3.58 3.55 -1.51
C THR A 90 4.90 4.07 -2.05
N LEU A 91 5.65 4.80 -1.22
CA LEU A 91 6.88 5.50 -1.61
C LEU A 91 8.16 4.71 -1.33
N SER A 92 8.09 3.56 -0.65
CA SER A 92 9.27 2.82 -0.16
C SER A 92 10.34 2.60 -1.23
N TRP A 93 9.97 2.09 -2.40
CA TRP A 93 10.92 1.86 -3.49
C TRP A 93 11.50 3.16 -4.06
N GLY A 94 10.67 4.18 -4.18
CA GLY A 94 11.09 5.45 -4.76
C GLY A 94 12.04 6.22 -3.86
N THR A 95 11.69 6.39 -2.58
CA THR A 95 12.59 7.06 -1.62
C THR A 95 13.84 6.24 -1.36
N SER A 96 13.75 4.90 -1.41
CA SER A 96 14.92 4.04 -1.32
C SER A 96 15.83 4.20 -2.54
N LYS A 97 15.27 4.40 -3.75
CA LYS A 97 16.06 4.71 -4.95
C LYS A 97 16.81 6.05 -4.77
N LEU A 98 16.11 7.09 -4.32
CA LEU A 98 16.74 8.39 -4.04
C LEU A 98 17.86 8.26 -2.99
N ALA A 99 17.62 7.49 -1.92
CA ALA A 99 18.61 7.27 -0.87
C ALA A 99 19.83 6.49 -1.38
N VAL A 100 19.63 5.45 -2.18
CA VAL A 100 20.69 4.63 -2.77
C VAL A 100 21.54 5.45 -3.74
N ASP A 101 20.92 6.28 -4.58
CA ASP A 101 21.61 7.19 -5.49
C ASP A 101 22.45 8.25 -4.76
N LEU A 102 22.02 8.64 -3.58
CA LEU A 102 22.77 9.58 -2.73
C LEU A 102 23.92 8.90 -1.96
N GLY A 103 23.75 7.63 -1.59
CA GLY A 103 24.67 6.91 -0.71
C GLY A 103 25.79 6.16 -1.41
N LEU A 104 25.46 5.41 -2.46
CA LEU A 104 26.39 4.45 -3.08
C LEU A 104 27.50 5.06 -3.95
N PRO A 105 27.37 6.21 -4.61
CA PRO A 105 28.46 6.75 -5.43
C PRO A 105 29.76 6.91 -4.62
N GLY A 106 30.83 6.23 -5.11
CA GLY A 106 32.14 6.21 -4.45
C GLY A 106 32.25 5.32 -3.21
N HIS A 107 31.17 4.61 -2.82
CA HIS A 107 31.23 3.66 -1.71
C HIS A 107 31.90 2.35 -2.11
N VAL A 108 32.66 1.78 -1.17
CA VAL A 108 33.30 0.45 -1.30
C VAL A 108 33.03 -0.33 -0.02
N GLY A 109 32.68 -1.61 -0.16
CA GLY A 109 32.46 -2.53 0.95
C GLY A 109 30.98 -2.72 1.32
N PRO A 110 30.69 -3.44 2.42
CA PRO A 110 29.35 -3.78 2.82
C PRO A 110 28.56 -2.56 3.33
N VAL A 111 27.24 -2.68 3.31
CA VAL A 111 26.29 -1.63 3.65
C VAL A 111 25.38 -2.09 4.78
N ALA A 112 25.13 -1.22 5.75
CA ALA A 112 24.14 -1.44 6.79
C ALA A 112 22.80 -0.76 6.44
N VAL A 113 21.69 -1.44 6.74
CA VAL A 113 20.34 -0.88 6.69
C VAL A 113 19.71 -1.00 8.08
N LEU A 114 19.31 0.11 8.67
CA LEU A 114 18.63 0.13 9.97
C LEU A 114 17.13 0.11 9.75
N GLY A 115 16.47 -0.98 10.20
CA GLY A 115 15.03 -1.19 10.08
C GLY A 115 14.66 -2.23 9.01
N CYS A 116 13.60 -3.00 9.29
CA CYS A 116 13.10 -4.10 8.44
C CYS A 116 11.61 -3.90 8.05
N GLY A 117 11.13 -2.65 8.02
CA GLY A 117 9.85 -2.29 7.43
C GLY A 117 9.95 -2.15 5.91
N ALA A 118 8.87 -1.69 5.27
CA ALA A 118 8.80 -1.57 3.81
C ALA A 118 9.96 -0.76 3.21
N VAL A 119 10.32 0.35 3.86
CA VAL A 119 11.42 1.23 3.39
C VAL A 119 12.78 0.54 3.53
N GLY A 120 13.05 -0.08 4.69
CA GLY A 120 14.33 -0.78 4.90
C GLY A 120 14.51 -1.97 3.97
N LEU A 121 13.46 -2.76 3.75
CA LEU A 121 13.50 -3.90 2.82
C LEU A 121 13.70 -3.44 1.37
N ALA A 122 13.01 -2.38 0.92
CA ALA A 122 13.21 -1.82 -0.41
C ALA A 122 14.64 -1.26 -0.59
N THR A 123 15.17 -0.56 0.44
CA THR A 123 16.55 -0.06 0.43
C THR A 123 17.55 -1.21 0.34
N ALA A 124 17.41 -2.25 1.17
CA ALA A 124 18.29 -3.41 1.15
C ALA A 124 18.29 -4.11 -0.22
N ARG A 125 17.11 -4.28 -0.85
CA ARG A 125 17.02 -4.88 -2.18
C ARG A 125 17.71 -4.03 -3.24
N LEU A 126 17.53 -2.70 -3.24
CA LEU A 126 18.20 -1.82 -4.21
C LEU A 126 19.73 -1.78 -4.00
N VAL A 127 20.20 -1.86 -2.76
CA VAL A 127 21.63 -1.99 -2.45
C VAL A 127 22.20 -3.31 -3.01
N GLN A 128 21.48 -4.42 -2.85
CA GLN A 128 21.86 -5.72 -3.42
C GLN A 128 21.83 -5.73 -4.96
N GLU A 129 20.80 -5.10 -5.55
CA GLU A 129 20.69 -4.94 -7.02
C GLU A 129 21.86 -4.10 -7.60
N ALA A 130 22.44 -3.21 -6.79
CA ALA A 130 23.65 -2.46 -7.13
C ALA A 130 24.95 -3.25 -6.89
N GLY A 131 24.89 -4.51 -6.45
CA GLY A 131 26.04 -5.40 -6.27
C GLY A 131 26.73 -5.29 -4.91
N PHE A 132 26.11 -4.70 -3.89
CA PHE A 132 26.71 -4.56 -2.56
C PHE A 132 26.16 -5.60 -1.58
N ASP A 133 27.03 -6.08 -0.69
CA ASP A 133 26.61 -6.88 0.46
C ASP A 133 25.83 -6.01 1.44
N VAL A 134 24.73 -6.56 2.00
CA VAL A 134 23.88 -5.82 2.92
C VAL A 134 23.66 -6.57 4.23
N THR A 135 23.70 -5.83 5.34
CA THR A 135 23.26 -6.30 6.65
C THR A 135 22.11 -5.42 7.13
N ILE A 136 20.94 -6.02 7.40
CA ILE A 136 19.82 -5.34 8.04
C ILE A 136 19.93 -5.49 9.56
N TYR A 137 19.90 -4.37 10.28
CA TYR A 137 19.79 -4.33 11.75
C TYR A 137 18.39 -3.80 12.10
N ALA A 138 17.59 -4.56 12.83
CA ALA A 138 16.24 -4.17 13.15
C ALA A 138 15.79 -4.73 14.50
N LYS A 139 15.02 -3.94 15.27
CA LYS A 139 14.43 -4.39 16.54
C LYS A 139 13.30 -5.42 16.35
N ALA A 140 12.63 -5.37 15.21
CA ALA A 140 11.53 -6.25 14.86
C ALA A 140 11.58 -6.58 13.38
N LEU A 141 11.13 -7.76 13.02
CA LEU A 141 11.00 -8.26 11.65
C LEU A 141 9.51 -8.40 11.30
N PRO A 142 9.15 -8.50 10.01
CA PRO A 142 7.80 -8.93 9.64
C PRO A 142 7.44 -10.28 10.32
N PRO A 143 6.24 -10.42 10.92
CA PRO A 143 5.08 -9.52 10.82
C PRO A 143 4.99 -8.40 11.88
N GLU A 144 5.99 -8.16 12.69
CA GLU A 144 5.94 -7.28 13.87
C GLU A 144 6.35 -5.83 13.58
N THR A 145 6.50 -5.46 12.31
CA THR A 145 6.85 -4.08 11.95
C THR A 145 5.62 -3.20 11.81
N THR A 146 5.78 -1.87 12.00
CA THR A 146 4.72 -0.90 11.73
C THR A 146 4.13 -1.03 10.33
N SER A 147 4.94 -1.39 9.34
CA SER A 147 4.50 -1.58 7.95
C SER A 147 3.49 -2.72 7.79
N ASN A 148 3.48 -3.71 8.69
CA ASN A 148 2.51 -4.82 8.66
C ASN A 148 1.09 -4.38 9.01
N ILE A 149 0.94 -3.26 9.73
CA ILE A 149 -0.37 -2.72 10.13
C ILE A 149 -0.97 -1.83 9.04
N ALA A 150 -0.21 -1.45 8.00
CA ALA A 150 -0.69 -0.57 6.95
C ALA A 150 -1.86 -1.16 6.15
N GLY A 151 -2.72 -0.29 5.63
CA GLY A 151 -3.83 -0.68 4.75
C GLY A 151 -3.40 -1.33 3.46
N GLY A 152 -2.34 -0.79 2.86
CA GLY A 152 -1.70 -1.36 1.68
C GLY A 152 -2.19 -0.80 0.34
N GLN A 153 -3.14 0.15 0.33
CA GLN A 153 -3.48 0.86 -0.91
C GLN A 153 -2.26 1.64 -1.42
N TRP A 154 -1.97 1.53 -2.71
CA TRP A 154 -0.98 2.42 -3.34
C TRP A 154 -1.60 3.81 -3.51
N PHE A 155 -1.43 4.61 -2.51
CA PHE A 155 -1.81 6.02 -2.49
C PHE A 155 -0.98 6.72 -1.42
N PRO A 156 -0.19 7.77 -1.74
CA PRO A 156 0.71 8.42 -0.78
C PRO A 156 -0.05 9.39 0.13
N ALA A 157 -0.92 8.87 0.99
CA ALA A 157 -1.71 9.68 1.93
C ALA A 157 -0.87 10.17 3.12
N SER A 158 -1.14 11.37 3.62
CA SER A 158 -0.54 11.94 4.84
C SER A 158 0.99 11.88 4.84
N VAL A 159 1.62 12.22 3.72
CA VAL A 159 3.10 12.22 3.59
C VAL A 159 3.71 13.48 4.16
N TYR A 160 3.00 14.60 4.06
CA TYR A 160 3.38 15.93 4.55
C TYR A 160 2.15 16.68 5.05
N ASP A 161 2.36 17.79 5.76
CA ASP A 161 1.28 18.67 6.19
C ASP A 161 0.74 19.47 4.98
N PRO A 162 -0.54 19.31 4.61
CA PRO A 162 -1.10 19.99 3.44
C PRO A 162 -1.14 21.52 3.58
N ASP A 163 -1.08 22.03 4.81
CA ASP A 163 -1.07 23.48 5.09
C ASP A 163 0.34 24.09 4.98
N LYS A 164 1.39 23.26 4.84
CA LYS A 164 2.75 23.72 4.59
C LYS A 164 3.02 23.90 3.11
N THR A 165 3.70 24.99 2.79
CA THR A 165 4.25 25.18 1.43
C THR A 165 5.40 24.19 1.22
N LEU A 166 5.25 23.33 0.22
CA LEU A 166 6.32 22.41 -0.18
C LEU A 166 7.42 23.16 -0.90
N THR A 167 8.67 22.76 -0.64
CA THR A 167 9.79 23.26 -1.44
C THR A 167 9.77 22.59 -2.82
N PRO A 168 10.31 23.26 -3.86
CA PRO A 168 10.44 22.63 -5.20
C PRO A 168 11.20 21.32 -5.12
N GLU A 169 12.28 21.25 -4.35
CA GLU A 169 13.14 20.08 -4.18
C GLU A 169 12.35 18.89 -3.59
N PHE A 170 11.53 19.14 -2.56
CA PHE A 170 10.70 18.10 -1.98
C PHE A 170 9.63 17.62 -2.97
N THR A 171 9.02 18.54 -3.73
CA THR A 171 8.01 18.21 -4.74
C THR A 171 8.62 17.32 -5.83
N GLU A 172 9.82 17.64 -6.31
CA GLU A 172 10.55 16.82 -7.28
C GLU A 172 10.87 15.43 -6.71
N GLN A 173 11.39 15.35 -5.49
CA GLN A 173 11.66 14.08 -4.81
C GLN A 173 10.39 13.25 -4.63
N PHE A 174 9.28 13.88 -4.24
CA PHE A 174 8.00 13.20 -4.06
C PHE A 174 7.49 12.60 -5.38
N VAL A 175 7.48 13.38 -6.45
CA VAL A 175 7.04 12.91 -7.77
C VAL A 175 7.96 11.82 -8.31
N ALA A 176 9.28 11.98 -8.22
CA ALA A 176 10.25 10.98 -8.62
C ALA A 176 10.07 9.68 -7.84
N ALA A 177 9.91 9.78 -6.51
CA ALA A 177 9.67 8.62 -5.66
C ALA A 177 8.35 7.92 -5.98
N ALA A 178 7.27 8.67 -6.19
CA ALA A 178 5.97 8.10 -6.56
C ALA A 178 6.06 7.35 -7.89
N ARG A 179 6.65 7.95 -8.93
CA ARG A 179 6.80 7.33 -10.26
C ARG A 179 7.65 6.07 -10.23
N TYR A 180 8.81 6.11 -9.57
CA TYR A 180 9.68 4.94 -9.45
C TYR A 180 9.00 3.82 -8.67
N GLY A 181 8.40 4.14 -7.51
CA GLY A 181 7.69 3.17 -6.67
C GLY A 181 6.51 2.53 -7.40
N TYR A 182 5.70 3.33 -8.11
CA TYR A 182 4.58 2.84 -8.89
C TYR A 182 5.01 1.82 -9.95
N ARG A 183 6.02 2.18 -10.76
CA ARG A 183 6.56 1.28 -11.78
C ARG A 183 7.12 -0.02 -11.17
N ARG A 184 7.81 0.10 -10.04
CA ARG A 184 8.36 -1.08 -9.35
C ARG A 184 7.25 -2.01 -8.88
N TYR A 185 6.18 -1.48 -8.30
CA TYR A 185 5.04 -2.28 -7.87
C TYR A 185 4.27 -2.90 -9.04
N GLN A 186 4.17 -2.24 -10.19
CA GLN A 186 3.58 -2.82 -11.38
C GLN A 186 4.33 -4.07 -11.86
N ILE A 187 5.67 -4.04 -11.84
CA ILE A 187 6.52 -5.18 -12.22
C ILE A 187 6.37 -6.34 -11.21
N MET A 188 6.09 -6.01 -9.94
CA MET A 188 5.92 -6.99 -8.86
C MET A 188 4.48 -7.47 -8.69
N THR A 189 3.59 -7.19 -9.64
CA THR A 189 2.18 -7.60 -9.58
C THR A 189 2.08 -9.12 -9.71
N ASP A 190 2.05 -9.80 -8.56
CA ASP A 190 2.03 -11.26 -8.46
C ASP A 190 1.48 -11.71 -7.09
N SER A 191 0.95 -12.93 -7.04
CA SER A 191 0.45 -13.55 -5.81
C SER A 191 1.53 -13.75 -4.74
N ARG A 192 2.79 -13.99 -5.16
CA ARG A 192 3.97 -14.13 -4.28
C ARG A 192 4.20 -12.88 -3.44
N TYR A 193 4.01 -11.71 -4.04
CA TYR A 193 4.18 -10.43 -3.35
C TYR A 193 2.87 -9.88 -2.78
N GLY A 194 1.72 -10.50 -3.07
CA GLY A 194 0.43 -9.99 -2.64
C GLY A 194 0.10 -8.62 -3.24
N ILE A 195 0.57 -8.36 -4.46
CA ILE A 195 0.32 -7.12 -5.19
C ILE A 195 -0.63 -7.39 -6.32
N ARG A 196 -1.71 -6.61 -6.39
CA ARG A 196 -2.71 -6.75 -7.44
C ARG A 196 -3.40 -5.43 -7.75
N TRP A 197 -3.98 -5.32 -8.92
CA TRP A 197 -4.87 -4.24 -9.29
C TRP A 197 -6.19 -4.34 -8.54
N MET A 198 -6.74 -3.18 -8.17
CA MET A 198 -8.02 -3.09 -7.48
C MET A 198 -8.73 -1.82 -7.91
N ARG A 199 -10.03 -1.92 -8.20
CA ARG A 199 -10.91 -0.78 -8.42
C ARG A 199 -11.14 -0.04 -7.10
N ASN A 200 -10.96 1.27 -7.13
CA ASN A 200 -11.13 2.15 -5.98
C ASN A 200 -12.30 3.10 -6.21
N TYR A 201 -13.07 3.34 -5.16
CA TYR A 201 -14.17 4.31 -5.14
C TYR A 201 -13.96 5.30 -4.01
N PHE A 202 -13.68 6.55 -4.36
CA PHE A 202 -13.72 7.66 -3.41
C PHE A 202 -15.13 8.20 -3.40
N ILE A 203 -15.76 8.22 -2.22
CA ILE A 203 -17.19 8.48 -2.04
C ILE A 203 -17.34 9.65 -1.09
N ALA A 204 -18.17 10.64 -1.46
CA ALA A 204 -18.43 11.83 -0.65
C ALA A 204 -19.90 12.21 -0.64
N ASN A 205 -20.35 12.81 0.47
CA ASN A 205 -21.67 13.40 0.59
C ASN A 205 -21.73 14.84 0.08
N LYS A 206 -20.57 15.49 -0.06
CA LYS A 206 -20.41 16.89 -0.47
C LYS A 206 -19.39 17.01 -1.59
N PRO A 207 -19.45 18.05 -2.41
CA PRO A 207 -18.46 18.30 -3.45
C PRO A 207 -17.02 18.31 -2.88
N TRP A 208 -16.10 17.79 -3.69
CA TRP A 208 -14.67 17.78 -3.36
C TRP A 208 -14.19 19.23 -3.15
N LYS A 209 -13.45 19.47 -2.06
CA LYS A 209 -12.89 20.79 -1.76
C LYS A 209 -11.84 21.27 -2.78
N ALA A 210 -11.16 20.32 -3.41
CA ALA A 210 -10.18 20.61 -4.45
C ALA A 210 -10.51 19.83 -5.72
N PRO A 211 -10.19 20.39 -6.90
CA PRO A 211 -10.30 19.64 -8.14
C PRO A 211 -9.40 18.41 -8.10
N ILE A 212 -9.70 17.43 -8.94
CA ILE A 212 -8.92 16.20 -9.09
C ILE A 212 -7.43 16.46 -9.39
N THR A 213 -7.14 17.60 -10.01
CA THR A 213 -5.78 18.05 -10.38
C THR A 213 -5.10 18.86 -9.27
N GLY A 214 -5.75 19.04 -8.11
CA GLY A 214 -5.19 19.85 -7.02
C GLY A 214 -4.46 19.05 -5.95
N GLY A 215 -3.58 19.73 -5.23
CA GLY A 215 -2.84 19.19 -4.08
C GLY A 215 -1.98 17.96 -4.43
N GLN A 216 -1.76 17.12 -3.44
CA GLN A 216 -0.98 15.88 -3.56
C GLN A 216 -1.51 14.93 -4.65
N PHE A 217 -2.83 14.87 -4.81
CA PHE A 217 -3.48 14.04 -5.82
C PHE A 217 -3.08 14.49 -7.24
N GLY A 218 -3.07 15.81 -7.49
CA GLY A 218 -2.71 16.37 -8.79
C GLY A 218 -1.29 16.05 -9.24
N LEU A 219 -0.35 15.94 -8.30
CA LEU A 219 1.06 15.63 -8.61
C LEU A 219 1.28 14.22 -9.20
N ILE A 220 0.34 13.30 -8.97
CA ILE A 220 0.47 11.88 -9.36
C ILE A 220 -0.74 11.36 -10.14
N MET A 221 -1.61 12.25 -10.60
CA MET A 221 -2.84 11.88 -11.31
C MET A 221 -2.59 11.01 -12.53
N ASP A 222 -1.53 11.28 -13.26
CA ASP A 222 -1.13 10.54 -14.44
C ASP A 222 -0.67 9.09 -14.13
N LEU A 223 -0.49 8.76 -12.86
CA LEU A 223 -0.17 7.39 -12.41
C LEU A 223 -1.43 6.57 -12.06
N LEU A 224 -2.59 7.19 -12.02
CA LEU A 224 -3.84 6.51 -11.67
C LEU A 224 -4.70 6.27 -12.93
N PRO A 225 -4.82 5.02 -13.39
CA PRO A 225 -5.66 4.72 -14.55
C PRO A 225 -7.15 4.90 -14.27
N GLU A 226 -7.92 5.13 -15.34
CA GLU A 226 -9.38 5.11 -15.32
C GLU A 226 -10.02 6.11 -14.32
N VAL A 227 -9.34 7.24 -14.00
CA VAL A 227 -9.91 8.23 -13.08
C VAL A 227 -11.10 8.92 -13.74
N ARG A 228 -12.29 8.75 -13.13
CA ARG A 228 -13.51 9.42 -13.57
C ARG A 228 -14.51 9.62 -12.44
N ASP A 229 -15.31 10.66 -12.56
CA ASP A 229 -16.45 10.88 -11.67
C ASP A 229 -17.67 10.17 -12.26
N LEU A 230 -18.29 9.30 -11.44
CA LEU A 230 -19.45 8.52 -11.83
C LEU A 230 -20.73 9.32 -11.61
N LYS A 231 -21.68 9.19 -12.53
CA LYS A 231 -23.01 9.78 -12.40
C LYS A 231 -23.88 8.92 -11.47
N VAL A 232 -24.91 9.52 -10.91
CA VAL A 232 -25.98 8.79 -10.22
C VAL A 232 -26.58 7.77 -11.19
N GLY A 233 -26.65 6.51 -10.77
CA GLY A 233 -27.05 5.37 -11.61
C GLY A 233 -25.91 4.55 -12.20
N GLU A 234 -24.68 5.08 -12.22
CA GLU A 234 -23.49 4.32 -12.63
C GLU A 234 -22.81 3.60 -11.44
N HIS A 235 -23.34 3.76 -10.24
CA HIS A 235 -22.81 3.16 -9.01
C HIS A 235 -23.94 2.87 -7.99
N PRO A 236 -23.75 1.95 -7.03
CA PRO A 236 -24.79 1.57 -6.07
C PRO A 236 -24.88 2.48 -4.84
N PHE A 237 -24.08 3.55 -4.73
CA PHE A 237 -23.96 4.36 -3.51
C PHE A 237 -25.02 5.49 -3.41
N GLY A 238 -26.16 5.33 -4.06
CA GLY A 238 -27.28 6.29 -4.03
C GLY A 238 -26.92 7.63 -4.68
N THR A 239 -27.24 8.74 -4.02
CA THR A 239 -27.00 10.11 -4.53
C THR A 239 -25.62 10.65 -4.16
N LYS A 240 -24.71 9.85 -3.63
CA LYS A 240 -23.35 10.25 -3.26
C LYS A 240 -22.53 10.60 -4.49
N LEU A 241 -21.55 11.47 -4.31
CA LEU A 241 -20.52 11.75 -5.32
C LEU A 241 -19.51 10.62 -5.28
N VAL A 242 -19.17 10.07 -6.44
CA VAL A 242 -18.28 8.94 -6.54
C VAL A 242 -17.22 9.19 -7.60
N ARG A 243 -15.95 9.10 -7.18
CA ARG A 243 -14.79 9.09 -8.07
C ARG A 243 -14.21 7.69 -8.09
N GLN A 244 -14.06 7.15 -9.29
CA GLN A 244 -13.49 5.83 -9.54
C GLN A 244 -12.09 5.98 -10.12
N PHE A 245 -11.19 5.06 -9.76
CA PHE A 245 -9.89 4.84 -10.42
C PHE A 245 -9.39 3.43 -10.17
N ASP A 246 -8.49 2.95 -11.02
CA ASP A 246 -7.77 1.71 -10.75
C ASP A 246 -6.45 2.01 -10.04
N GLY A 247 -6.14 1.20 -9.03
CA GLY A 247 -4.94 1.34 -8.23
C GLY A 247 -4.39 -0.01 -7.81
N LEU A 248 -3.22 0.00 -7.20
CA LEU A 248 -2.61 -1.21 -6.65
C LEU A 248 -2.96 -1.35 -5.17
N ILE A 249 -3.20 -2.59 -4.75
CA ILE A 249 -3.17 -2.99 -3.35
C ILE A 249 -1.92 -3.84 -3.12
N ILE A 250 -1.17 -3.49 -2.09
CA ILE A 250 0.02 -4.21 -1.64
C ILE A 250 -0.32 -4.80 -0.27
N GLU A 251 -0.53 -6.10 -0.19
CA GLU A 251 -0.95 -6.77 1.04
C GLU A 251 0.25 -6.98 1.99
N PRO A 252 0.42 -6.16 3.07
CA PRO A 252 1.63 -6.19 3.88
C PRO A 252 1.96 -7.55 4.49
N PRO A 253 0.98 -8.38 4.91
CA PRO A 253 1.25 -9.71 5.47
C PRO A 253 1.87 -10.68 4.47
N ILE A 254 1.73 -10.43 3.17
CA ILE A 254 2.33 -11.25 2.10
C ILE A 254 3.59 -10.56 1.59
N TYR A 255 3.50 -9.26 1.32
CA TYR A 255 4.56 -8.48 0.73
C TYR A 255 5.85 -8.45 1.56
N LEU A 256 5.74 -8.10 2.85
CA LEU A 256 6.91 -7.89 3.69
C LEU A 256 7.71 -9.19 3.96
N PRO A 257 7.09 -10.32 4.28
CA PRO A 257 7.81 -11.61 4.37
C PRO A 257 8.46 -12.04 3.05
N ALA A 258 7.79 -11.80 1.91
CA ALA A 258 8.36 -12.10 0.60
C ALA A 258 9.62 -11.27 0.33
N MET A 259 9.56 -9.96 0.61
CA MET A 259 10.69 -9.05 0.50
C MET A 259 11.86 -9.46 1.41
N LEU A 260 11.57 -9.84 2.66
CA LEU A 260 12.60 -10.33 3.60
C LEU A 260 13.23 -11.62 3.09
N THR A 261 12.44 -12.52 2.51
CA THR A 261 12.93 -13.76 1.88
C THR A 261 13.85 -13.44 0.71
N ASP A 262 13.48 -12.49 -0.15
CA ASP A 262 14.32 -12.07 -1.29
C ASP A 262 15.65 -11.46 -0.84
N VAL A 263 15.65 -10.65 0.23
CA VAL A 263 16.89 -10.13 0.83
C VAL A 263 17.81 -11.28 1.26
N ARG A 264 17.26 -12.31 1.90
CA ARG A 264 18.03 -13.46 2.37
C ARG A 264 18.56 -14.34 1.22
N ILE A 265 17.72 -14.61 0.23
CA ILE A 265 18.11 -15.38 -0.98
C ILE A 265 19.25 -14.69 -1.71
N ALA A 266 19.25 -13.34 -1.76
CA ALA A 266 20.33 -12.57 -2.36
C ALA A 266 21.55 -12.37 -1.43
N GLY A 267 21.71 -13.20 -0.37
CA GLY A 267 22.89 -13.21 0.51
C GLY A 267 22.85 -12.15 1.63
N GLY A 268 21.77 -11.38 1.78
CA GLY A 268 21.66 -10.37 2.81
C GLY A 268 21.57 -10.97 4.22
N LYS A 269 22.29 -10.34 5.15
CA LYS A 269 22.27 -10.71 6.57
C LYS A 269 21.20 -9.94 7.31
N VAL A 270 20.58 -10.57 8.31
CA VAL A 270 19.55 -9.94 9.14
C VAL A 270 19.90 -10.19 10.61
N VAL A 271 20.12 -9.11 11.33
CA VAL A 271 20.47 -9.11 12.75
C VAL A 271 19.35 -8.44 13.54
N VAL A 272 18.71 -9.20 14.44
CA VAL A 272 17.70 -8.63 15.34
C VAL A 272 18.43 -7.85 16.43
N ARG A 273 18.47 -6.53 16.26
CA ARG A 273 19.12 -5.59 17.17
C ARG A 273 18.49 -4.21 17.05
N GLU A 274 18.11 -3.63 18.17
CA GLU A 274 17.69 -2.24 18.25
C GLU A 274 18.93 -1.33 18.37
N MET A 275 19.01 -0.32 17.51
CA MET A 275 20.01 0.75 17.63
C MET A 275 19.44 1.83 18.55
N ARG A 276 20.09 2.08 19.69
CA ARG A 276 19.62 3.02 20.72
C ARG A 276 20.42 4.29 20.84
N SER A 277 21.62 4.31 20.26
CA SER A 277 22.51 5.46 20.31
C SER A 277 23.32 5.61 19.03
N LEU A 278 23.84 6.81 18.79
CA LEU A 278 24.78 7.06 17.69
C LEU A 278 26.11 6.32 17.87
N ASP A 279 26.50 6.01 19.10
CA ASP A 279 27.73 5.23 19.37
C ASP A 279 27.56 3.81 18.87
N GLU A 280 26.37 3.19 19.02
CA GLU A 280 26.08 1.90 18.44
C GLU A 280 26.10 1.92 16.92
N VAL A 281 25.65 3.01 16.29
CA VAL A 281 25.74 3.21 14.84
C VAL A 281 27.21 3.36 14.42
N ARG A 282 28.01 4.13 15.16
CA ARG A 282 29.45 4.30 14.91
C ARG A 282 30.22 2.99 15.03
N ALA A 283 29.80 2.11 15.92
CA ALA A 283 30.42 0.81 16.17
C ALA A 283 30.12 -0.26 15.10
N LEU A 284 29.21 -0.01 14.15
CA LEU A 284 28.93 -0.94 13.06
C LEU A 284 30.18 -1.15 12.19
N PRO A 285 30.41 -2.33 11.63
CA PRO A 285 31.53 -2.56 10.71
C PRO A 285 31.35 -1.82 9.37
N GLU A 286 30.13 -1.63 8.91
CA GLU A 286 29.83 -0.98 7.64
C GLU A 286 30.10 0.53 7.72
N LYS A 287 30.72 1.09 6.67
CA LYS A 287 31.01 2.54 6.58
C LYS A 287 29.82 3.35 6.04
N LEU A 288 28.93 2.71 5.31
CA LEU A 288 27.68 3.31 4.81
C LEU A 288 26.49 2.68 5.53
N VAL A 289 25.62 3.53 6.06
CA VAL A 289 24.44 3.15 6.82
C VAL A 289 23.22 3.86 6.25
N PHE A 290 22.19 3.10 5.89
CA PHE A 290 20.87 3.64 5.55
C PHE A 290 19.97 3.60 6.77
N ASN A 291 19.51 4.75 7.22
CA ASN A 291 18.58 4.88 8.34
C ASN A 291 17.13 4.83 7.85
N CYS A 292 16.51 3.67 8.01
CA CYS A 292 15.11 3.39 7.68
C CYS A 292 14.29 3.05 8.94
N THR A 293 14.63 3.64 10.10
CA THR A 293 14.06 3.28 11.41
C THR A 293 12.67 3.83 11.68
N GLY A 294 12.06 4.58 10.74
CA GLY A 294 10.73 5.17 10.93
C GLY A 294 10.69 6.08 12.16
N LEU A 295 9.74 5.84 13.09
CA LEU A 295 9.66 6.63 14.35
C LEU A 295 10.91 6.50 15.23
N GLY A 296 11.69 5.44 15.08
CA GLY A 296 12.95 5.27 15.81
C GLY A 296 13.98 6.37 15.54
N ALA A 297 13.91 7.01 14.36
CA ALA A 297 14.79 8.12 14.01
C ALA A 297 14.60 9.36 14.92
N LYS A 298 13.41 9.51 15.53
CA LYS A 298 13.15 10.61 16.48
C LYS A 298 14.15 10.64 17.63
N ALA A 299 14.33 9.52 18.29
CA ALA A 299 15.26 9.40 19.41
C ALA A 299 16.71 9.22 18.92
N LEU A 300 16.94 8.34 17.93
CA LEU A 300 18.28 7.97 17.49
C LEU A 300 19.04 9.14 16.82
N PHE A 301 18.34 9.99 16.06
CA PHE A 301 18.92 11.12 15.31
C PHE A 301 18.36 12.47 15.73
N ASN A 302 17.66 12.53 16.87
CA ASN A 302 17.09 13.75 17.44
C ASN A 302 16.21 14.53 16.45
N ASP A 303 15.40 13.85 15.65
CA ASP A 303 14.47 14.53 14.73
C ASP A 303 13.20 14.97 15.47
N ALA A 304 13.17 16.25 15.85
CA ALA A 304 12.06 16.85 16.59
C ALA A 304 10.76 16.90 15.78
N GLU A 305 10.83 17.00 14.45
CA GLU A 305 9.65 17.05 13.58
C GLU A 305 8.90 15.71 13.52
N LEU A 306 9.63 14.60 13.74
CA LEU A 306 9.03 13.27 13.60
C LEU A 306 8.01 13.01 14.71
N THR A 307 6.76 12.80 14.32
CA THR A 307 5.64 12.57 15.23
C THR A 307 4.76 11.43 14.73
N PRO A 308 4.11 10.65 15.61
CA PRO A 308 3.20 9.61 15.15
C PRO A 308 1.88 10.19 14.66
N ILE A 309 1.29 9.56 13.64
CA ILE A 309 -0.14 9.62 13.40
C ILE A 309 -0.70 8.24 13.74
N ARG A 310 -1.44 8.18 14.84
CA ARG A 310 -2.10 6.96 15.26
C ARG A 310 -3.24 6.62 14.29
N GLY A 311 -3.35 5.36 13.92
CA GLY A 311 -4.44 4.84 13.08
C GLY A 311 -4.92 3.51 13.57
N GLN A 312 -6.23 3.40 13.84
CA GLN A 312 -6.88 2.16 14.23
C GLN A 312 -7.55 1.49 13.03
N LEU A 313 -7.39 0.18 12.94
CA LEU A 313 -7.92 -0.67 11.88
C LEU A 313 -8.67 -1.83 12.49
N THR A 314 -9.85 -2.14 11.94
CA THR A 314 -10.64 -3.34 12.29
C THR A 314 -10.70 -4.27 11.09
N PHE A 315 -10.44 -5.54 11.31
CA PHE A 315 -10.49 -6.59 10.30
C PHE A 315 -11.72 -7.46 10.52
N LEU A 316 -12.50 -7.62 9.48
CA LEU A 316 -13.63 -8.55 9.43
C LEU A 316 -13.26 -9.80 8.63
N VAL A 317 -14.03 -10.86 8.81
CA VAL A 317 -13.92 -12.10 8.03
C VAL A 317 -13.85 -11.79 6.53
N PRO A 318 -12.94 -12.42 5.77
CA PRO A 318 -12.81 -12.21 4.34
C PRO A 318 -14.12 -12.38 3.58
N GLN A 319 -14.30 -11.58 2.53
CA GLN A 319 -15.37 -11.67 1.55
C GLN A 319 -14.76 -11.72 0.15
N PRO A 320 -14.49 -12.92 -0.40
CA PRO A 320 -13.81 -13.05 -1.70
C PRO A 320 -14.55 -12.39 -2.86
N GLU A 321 -15.88 -12.29 -2.76
CA GLU A 321 -16.72 -11.60 -3.73
C GLU A 321 -16.52 -10.09 -3.77
N VAL A 322 -15.98 -9.49 -2.70
CA VAL A 322 -15.65 -8.05 -2.65
C VAL A 322 -14.26 -7.84 -3.25
N THR A 323 -14.21 -7.31 -4.46
CA THR A 323 -12.96 -7.14 -5.23
C THR A 323 -12.58 -5.67 -5.44
N TYR A 324 -13.11 -4.78 -4.62
CA TYR A 324 -12.91 -3.34 -4.70
C TYR A 324 -12.52 -2.72 -3.36
N ALA A 325 -12.10 -1.47 -3.40
CA ALA A 325 -11.80 -0.65 -2.24
C ALA A 325 -12.71 0.60 -2.22
N THR A 326 -13.01 1.10 -1.01
CA THR A 326 -13.73 2.35 -0.84
C THR A 326 -13.01 3.29 0.12
N SER A 327 -13.14 4.61 -0.13
CA SER A 327 -12.86 5.66 0.83
C SER A 327 -14.12 6.49 0.97
N TYR A 328 -14.67 6.57 2.17
CA TYR A 328 -15.91 7.27 2.47
C TYR A 328 -15.75 8.13 3.71
N GLU A 329 -15.95 9.43 3.55
CA GLU A 329 -15.69 10.40 4.59
C GLU A 329 -14.23 10.28 5.08
N ASN A 330 -14.02 10.02 6.37
CA ASN A 330 -12.70 9.80 6.94
C ASN A 330 -12.39 8.31 7.17
N THR A 331 -13.17 7.41 6.57
CA THR A 331 -12.99 5.97 6.70
C THR A 331 -12.70 5.32 5.36
N TYR A 332 -12.20 4.11 5.38
CA TYR A 332 -11.93 3.33 4.17
C TYR A 332 -12.18 1.84 4.39
N MET A 333 -12.42 1.13 3.31
CA MET A 333 -12.50 -0.33 3.27
C MET A 333 -11.55 -0.85 2.20
N PHE A 334 -10.70 -1.79 2.56
CA PHE A 334 -9.85 -2.53 1.63
C PHE A 334 -10.14 -4.02 1.74
N SER A 335 -10.51 -4.63 0.61
CA SER A 335 -10.64 -6.07 0.51
C SER A 335 -9.26 -6.70 0.37
N ARG A 336 -8.87 -7.50 1.37
CA ARG A 336 -7.58 -8.18 1.42
C ARG A 336 -7.79 -9.67 1.69
N ARG A 337 -6.77 -10.49 1.43
CA ARG A 337 -6.83 -11.93 1.69
C ARG A 337 -6.92 -12.27 3.17
N ASP A 338 -6.35 -11.42 4.04
CA ASP A 338 -6.40 -11.58 5.50
C ASP A 338 -7.64 -10.96 6.14
N GLY A 339 -8.58 -10.46 5.37
CA GLY A 339 -9.86 -9.93 5.81
C GLY A 339 -10.32 -8.68 5.09
N ILE A 340 -11.56 -8.28 5.36
CA ILE A 340 -12.05 -6.94 5.02
C ILE A 340 -11.49 -5.97 6.05
N LEU A 341 -10.55 -5.15 5.62
CA LEU A 341 -9.95 -4.13 6.46
C LEU A 341 -10.80 -2.86 6.46
N LEU A 342 -11.26 -2.44 7.61
CA LEU A 342 -11.96 -1.18 7.84
C LEU A 342 -11.04 -0.22 8.60
N GLY A 343 -10.86 0.95 8.05
CA GLY A 343 -10.07 2.02 8.66
C GLY A 343 -10.75 3.37 8.45
N GLY A 344 -10.23 4.45 8.90
CA GLY A 344 -9.09 4.56 9.80
C GLY A 344 -9.17 5.86 10.55
N THR A 345 -8.39 5.92 11.61
CA THR A 345 -8.25 7.17 12.35
C THR A 345 -7.00 7.93 11.93
N HIS A 346 -6.93 9.20 12.33
CA HIS A 346 -5.82 10.08 12.02
C HIS A 346 -5.57 10.98 13.24
N GLU A 347 -4.96 10.40 14.28
CA GLU A 347 -4.75 11.05 15.56
C GLU A 347 -3.28 11.49 15.64
N LEU A 348 -3.04 12.78 15.39
CA LEU A 348 -1.70 13.37 15.38
C LEU A 348 -1.14 13.44 16.81
N GLY A 349 0.09 12.96 16.99
CA GLY A 349 0.81 13.02 18.26
C GLY A 349 0.42 11.97 19.28
N ASP A 350 -0.56 11.12 18.98
CA ASP A 350 -0.97 10.05 19.90
C ASP A 350 -0.07 8.80 19.73
N TRP A 351 0.60 8.42 20.84
CA TRP A 351 1.48 7.25 20.93
C TRP A 351 0.78 6.00 21.45
N ASN A 352 -0.51 6.07 21.78
CA ASN A 352 -1.25 4.96 22.37
C ASN A 352 -1.46 3.83 21.34
N LEU A 353 -0.97 2.63 21.66
CA LEU A 353 -1.12 1.43 20.84
C LEU A 353 -2.34 0.58 21.22
N LYS A 354 -3.09 0.95 22.26
CA LYS A 354 -4.27 0.18 22.65
C LYS A 354 -5.45 0.52 21.74
N PRO A 355 -6.16 -0.48 21.22
CA PRO A 355 -7.41 -0.25 20.51
C PRO A 355 -8.46 0.45 21.40
N ASP A 356 -9.17 1.39 20.81
CA ASP A 356 -10.28 2.10 21.44
C ASP A 356 -11.62 1.55 20.92
N THR A 357 -12.51 1.18 21.84
CA THR A 357 -13.79 0.55 21.51
C THR A 357 -14.80 1.51 20.91
N ALA A 358 -14.80 2.77 21.33
CA ALA A 358 -15.69 3.79 20.77
C ALA A 358 -15.31 4.12 19.34
N THR A 359 -14.00 4.29 19.07
CA THR A 359 -13.43 4.46 17.72
C THR A 359 -13.80 3.28 16.81
N LYS A 360 -13.68 2.04 17.32
CA LYS A 360 -14.08 0.85 16.54
C LYS A 360 -15.57 0.90 16.19
N ALA A 361 -16.42 1.18 17.16
CA ALA A 361 -17.86 1.27 16.94
C ALA A 361 -18.21 2.35 15.91
N ALA A 362 -17.55 3.51 15.97
CA ALA A 362 -17.74 4.60 14.99
C ALA A 362 -17.33 4.20 13.56
N ILE A 363 -16.19 3.50 13.40
CA ILE A 363 -15.76 2.97 12.09
C ILE A 363 -16.79 1.98 11.55
N LEU A 364 -17.23 1.01 12.37
CA LEU A 364 -18.23 0.02 11.97
C LEU A 364 -19.54 0.69 11.55
N ALA A 365 -20.06 1.61 12.36
CA ALA A 365 -21.31 2.33 12.08
C ALA A 365 -21.24 3.10 10.75
N LYS A 366 -20.14 3.80 10.48
CA LYS A 366 -19.94 4.54 9.24
C LYS A 366 -19.89 3.62 8.01
N GLN A 367 -19.25 2.48 8.12
CA GLN A 367 -19.20 1.49 7.05
C GLN A 367 -20.55 0.75 6.87
N GLN A 368 -21.28 0.51 7.94
CA GLN A 368 -22.66 -0.01 7.89
C GLN A 368 -23.60 0.98 7.17
N GLU A 369 -23.49 2.27 7.45
CA GLU A 369 -24.22 3.32 6.74
C GLU A 369 -23.97 3.25 5.23
N LEU A 370 -22.69 3.19 4.84
CA LEU A 370 -22.32 3.15 3.41
C LEU A 370 -22.87 1.91 2.71
N PHE A 371 -22.54 0.73 3.23
CA PHE A 371 -22.87 -0.53 2.56
C PHE A 371 -24.33 -0.93 2.72
N GLY A 372 -24.98 -0.59 3.83
CA GLY A 372 -26.40 -0.75 4.03
C GLY A 372 -27.25 0.16 3.13
N GLY A 373 -26.68 1.30 2.73
CA GLY A 373 -27.30 2.25 1.80
C GLY A 373 -27.15 1.92 0.32
N MET A 374 -26.37 0.89 -0.04
CA MET A 374 -26.17 0.50 -1.45
C MET A 374 -27.48 0.06 -2.11
N ARG A 375 -27.78 0.61 -3.25
CA ARG A 375 -28.94 0.27 -4.09
C ARG A 375 -28.54 0.41 -5.55
N TRP A 376 -28.84 -0.61 -6.35
CA TRP A 376 -28.77 -0.45 -7.80
C TRP A 376 -30.05 0.22 -8.30
N PRO A 377 -29.97 1.10 -9.29
CA PRO A 377 -31.15 1.64 -9.92
C PRO A 377 -32.05 0.52 -10.40
N ARG A 378 -33.35 0.57 -10.04
CA ARG A 378 -34.32 -0.34 -10.67
C ARG A 378 -34.47 0.08 -12.12
N LEU A 379 -34.39 -0.87 -13.04
CA LEU A 379 -34.79 -0.64 -14.41
C LEU A 379 -36.28 -0.27 -14.39
N THR A 380 -36.61 0.95 -14.77
CA THR A 380 -37.97 1.24 -15.18
C THR A 380 -38.14 0.58 -16.54
N ALA A 381 -38.97 -0.45 -16.62
CA ALA A 381 -39.43 -0.95 -17.91
C ALA A 381 -40.03 0.24 -18.66
N SER A 382 -39.42 0.61 -19.78
CA SER A 382 -39.97 1.56 -20.76
C SER A 382 -41.00 0.88 -21.62
#